data_b8bac2b6f96a8bd54be0d4525ee81db2
#
_entry.id   b8bac2b6f96a8bd54be0d4525ee81db2
#
_cell.length_a   1.000
_cell.length_b   1.000
_cell.length_c   1.000
_cell.angle_alpha   90.00
_cell.angle_beta   90.00
_cell.angle_gamma   90.00
#
_symmetry.space_group_name_H-M   'P 1'
#
loop_
_entity.id
_entity.type
_entity.pdbx_description
1 polymer ?
#
loop_
_entity_poly.entity_id
_entity_poly.type
_entity_poly.pdbx_seq_one_letter_code
_entity_poly.pdbx_strand_id
1 'polypeptide(L)'
;MKNVFDILENYIKKIKFNGNIMIAERRKILYTGSFGNTYHPEEKRELSRSSVFELASVSKPFTAFAMLKVMDVYHLSLHTDVKYFLPDFPYEGISVFQLLNHTSGLPDYMELFEEFWDKTIIADNSDVLGLLIALRPKVYFNPGERWDYCNTGYVILAVILEKITGFSFPEVLKKYIFRPLDMKNTMVYNRRKKPQLIPDYAFGVSSDPETGKLKLPDTIKGEEYVYYLHVIQGDGTVNSTLDDLLIWNNAILEQYLVDEKYLDLMFEPTVNNEGQVFPYGLGWELGEKKNGEKQVYHTGGWPGYFTYNSLYLNSGISVILLCNKPDSEDVENEMLQKLEDAAFGKKSPRTLYS
;
A
#
# COMPACT_ATOMS: atom_id res chain seq x y z
N MET A 1 16.39 -29.32 -17.55
CA MET A 1 15.24 -28.59 -17.01
C MET A 1 15.58 -27.10 -17.07
N LYS A 2 14.73 -26.23 -17.66
CA LYS A 2 14.96 -24.80 -17.59
C LYS A 2 14.90 -24.39 -16.13
N ASN A 3 15.86 -23.54 -15.69
CA ASN A 3 15.83 -22.93 -14.35
C ASN A 3 14.53 -22.13 -14.23
N VAL A 4 13.92 -22.15 -13.07
CA VAL A 4 12.65 -21.41 -12.80
C VAL A 4 12.81 -19.90 -13.05
N PHE A 5 13.98 -19.35 -12.78
CA PHE A 5 14.30 -17.96 -13.08
C PHE A 5 14.39 -17.68 -14.58
N ASP A 6 14.85 -18.65 -15.41
CA ASP A 6 14.83 -18.50 -16.89
C ASP A 6 13.38 -18.38 -17.41
N ILE A 7 12.43 -19.10 -16.79
CA ILE A 7 11.01 -19.02 -17.15
C ILE A 7 10.47 -17.63 -16.81
N LEU A 8 10.77 -17.13 -15.61
CA LEU A 8 10.39 -15.79 -15.17
C LEU A 8 10.96 -14.70 -16.10
N GLU A 9 12.24 -14.75 -16.42
CA GLU A 9 12.88 -13.78 -17.31
C GLU A 9 12.30 -13.78 -18.73
N ASN A 10 11.97 -14.97 -19.27
CA ASN A 10 11.33 -15.07 -20.58
C ASN A 10 9.93 -14.43 -20.55
N TYR A 11 9.19 -14.57 -19.46
CA TYR A 11 7.89 -13.93 -19.28
C TYR A 11 8.04 -12.41 -19.19
N ILE A 12 8.94 -11.91 -18.34
CA ILE A 12 9.29 -10.49 -18.20
C ILE A 12 9.58 -9.85 -19.56
N LYS A 13 10.41 -10.50 -20.37
CA LYS A 13 10.74 -10.04 -21.73
C LYS A 13 9.52 -10.06 -22.65
N LYS A 14 8.68 -11.10 -22.58
CA LYS A 14 7.46 -11.25 -23.40
C LYS A 14 6.48 -10.10 -23.18
N ILE A 15 6.20 -9.75 -21.91
CA ILE A 15 5.25 -8.70 -21.54
C ILE A 15 5.87 -7.29 -21.59
N LYS A 16 7.18 -7.17 -21.87
CA LYS A 16 7.92 -5.91 -21.79
C LYS A 16 7.70 -5.19 -20.47
N PHE A 17 7.85 -5.96 -19.38
CA PHE A 17 7.68 -5.45 -18.02
C PHE A 17 8.59 -4.23 -17.78
N ASN A 18 8.07 -3.21 -17.09
CA ASN A 18 8.81 -2.02 -16.69
C ASN A 18 8.71 -1.83 -15.18
N GLY A 19 9.76 -2.15 -14.47
CA GLY A 19 9.76 -2.11 -13.01
C GLY A 19 10.90 -2.90 -12.39
N ASN A 20 10.87 -2.98 -11.07
CA ASN A 20 11.85 -3.68 -10.25
C ASN A 20 11.23 -4.88 -9.56
N ILE A 21 12.00 -5.96 -9.43
CA ILE A 21 11.58 -7.22 -8.82
C ILE A 21 12.66 -7.70 -7.85
N MET A 22 12.23 -8.28 -6.72
CA MET A 22 13.11 -8.98 -5.79
C MET A 22 12.42 -10.21 -5.21
N ILE A 23 13.16 -11.32 -5.14
CA ILE A 23 12.83 -12.52 -4.36
C ILE A 23 13.97 -12.72 -3.38
N ALA A 24 13.68 -12.82 -2.09
CA ALA A 24 14.67 -13.04 -1.06
C ALA A 24 14.18 -14.04 -0.02
N GLU A 25 15.10 -14.77 0.60
CA GLU A 25 14.87 -15.60 1.79
C GLU A 25 15.52 -14.88 2.97
N ARG A 26 14.72 -14.27 3.83
CA ARG A 26 15.21 -13.35 4.85
C ARG A 26 16.11 -12.28 4.22
N ARG A 27 17.33 -12.12 4.67
CA ARG A 27 18.32 -11.13 4.15
C ARG A 27 19.05 -11.60 2.89
N LYS A 28 18.87 -12.87 2.47
CA LYS A 28 19.55 -13.44 1.30
C LYS A 28 18.72 -13.22 0.04
N ILE A 29 19.23 -12.39 -0.87
CA ILE A 29 18.60 -12.18 -2.18
C ILE A 29 18.83 -13.42 -3.04
N LEU A 30 17.72 -14.01 -3.52
CA LEU A 30 17.70 -15.14 -4.44
C LEU A 30 17.62 -14.69 -5.90
N TYR A 31 16.86 -13.62 -6.15
CA TYR A 31 16.71 -13.00 -7.45
C TYR A 31 16.44 -11.50 -7.30
N THR A 32 17.00 -10.69 -8.20
CA THR A 32 16.63 -9.27 -8.32
C THR A 32 16.85 -8.81 -9.76
N GLY A 33 16.00 -7.94 -10.25
CA GLY A 33 16.10 -7.36 -11.58
C GLY A 33 15.43 -6.00 -11.67
N SER A 34 16.00 -5.14 -12.53
CA SER A 34 15.44 -3.84 -12.91
C SER A 34 15.26 -3.82 -14.41
N PHE A 35 14.06 -3.47 -14.88
CA PHE A 35 13.68 -3.61 -16.28
C PHE A 35 13.00 -2.31 -16.76
N GLY A 36 13.45 -1.78 -17.89
CA GLY A 36 12.85 -0.62 -18.53
C GLY A 36 13.34 0.73 -17.99
N ASN A 37 12.48 1.74 -17.99
CA ASN A 37 12.85 3.13 -17.80
C ASN A 37 12.12 3.80 -16.64
N THR A 38 12.72 4.85 -16.08
CA THR A 38 12.11 5.69 -15.05
C THR A 38 10.98 6.57 -15.57
N TYR A 39 10.86 6.73 -16.88
CA TYR A 39 9.94 7.68 -17.54
C TYR A 39 10.06 9.12 -17.04
N HIS A 40 11.29 9.54 -16.65
CA HIS A 40 11.53 10.93 -16.27
C HIS A 40 11.14 11.87 -17.43
N PRO A 41 10.38 12.96 -17.17
CA PRO A 41 9.85 13.81 -18.22
C PRO A 41 10.92 14.46 -19.12
N GLU A 42 12.10 14.72 -18.55
CA GLU A 42 13.18 15.46 -19.24
C GLU A 42 14.38 14.57 -19.61
N GLU A 43 14.52 13.39 -19.01
CA GLU A 43 15.69 12.54 -19.18
C GLU A 43 15.31 11.09 -19.49
N LYS A 44 15.96 10.49 -20.47
CA LYS A 44 15.88 9.06 -20.67
C LYS A 44 16.83 8.36 -19.70
N ARG A 45 16.28 7.72 -18.66
CA ARG A 45 17.04 7.00 -17.64
C ARG A 45 16.45 5.61 -17.44
N GLU A 46 17.31 4.59 -17.41
CA GLU A 46 16.92 3.23 -17.10
C GLU A 46 16.62 3.10 -15.60
N LEU A 47 15.73 2.17 -15.24
CA LEU A 47 15.49 1.78 -13.86
C LEU A 47 16.74 1.11 -13.30
N SER A 48 17.01 1.37 -12.05
CA SER A 48 18.04 0.73 -11.24
C SER A 48 17.44 0.11 -9.98
N ARG A 49 18.19 -0.72 -9.29
CA ARG A 49 17.77 -1.30 -8.01
C ARG A 49 17.43 -0.23 -6.95
N SER A 50 18.07 0.95 -7.04
CA SER A 50 17.82 2.08 -6.16
C SER A 50 16.68 2.98 -6.60
N SER A 51 16.01 2.67 -7.72
CA SER A 51 14.86 3.46 -8.17
C SER A 51 13.75 3.45 -7.14
N VAL A 52 13.19 4.64 -6.89
CA VAL A 52 12.15 4.88 -5.88
C VAL A 52 10.79 4.88 -6.54
N PHE A 53 9.87 4.07 -6.04
CA PHE A 53 8.51 3.93 -6.58
C PHE A 53 7.47 4.37 -5.56
N GLU A 54 6.38 4.94 -6.04
CA GLU A 54 5.16 5.10 -5.26
C GLU A 54 4.52 3.74 -5.01
N LEU A 55 4.21 3.45 -3.75
CA LEU A 55 3.76 2.13 -3.33
C LEU A 55 2.24 1.92 -3.43
N ALA A 56 1.48 3.00 -3.67
CA ALA A 56 0.03 2.96 -3.59
C ALA A 56 -0.44 2.27 -2.28
N SER A 57 -1.40 1.34 -2.34
CA SER A 57 -1.96 0.69 -1.14
C SER A 57 -0.99 -0.19 -0.34
N VAL A 58 0.18 -0.55 -0.88
CA VAL A 58 1.28 -1.13 -0.06
C VAL A 58 1.77 -0.15 1.03
N SER A 59 1.27 1.09 1.04
CA SER A 59 1.44 2.06 2.14
C SER A 59 0.64 1.72 3.40
N LYS A 60 -0.49 1.00 3.26
CA LYS A 60 -1.40 0.70 4.39
C LYS A 60 -0.75 -0.11 5.52
N PRO A 61 0.10 -1.11 5.25
CA PRO A 61 0.90 -1.77 6.28
C PRO A 61 1.70 -0.82 7.17
N PHE A 62 2.30 0.23 6.59
CA PHE A 62 3.05 1.23 7.36
C PHE A 62 2.14 2.10 8.23
N THR A 63 0.99 2.50 7.71
CA THR A 63 -0.02 3.26 8.46
C THR A 63 -0.56 2.44 9.64
N ALA A 64 -0.92 1.19 9.39
CA ALA A 64 -1.41 0.27 10.42
C ALA A 64 -0.37 0.05 11.52
N PHE A 65 0.87 -0.23 11.13
CA PHE A 65 1.97 -0.41 12.07
C PHE A 65 2.22 0.84 12.92
N ALA A 66 2.26 2.02 12.29
CA ALA A 66 2.43 3.28 13.01
C ALA A 66 1.28 3.51 14.01
N MET A 67 0.05 3.17 13.63
CA MET A 67 -1.12 3.26 14.52
C MET A 67 -0.95 2.34 15.73
N LEU A 68 -0.63 1.06 15.53
CA LEU A 68 -0.38 0.12 16.63
C LEU A 68 0.71 0.63 17.58
N LYS A 69 1.83 1.12 17.01
CA LYS A 69 2.96 1.63 17.78
C LYS A 69 2.59 2.89 18.58
N VAL A 70 1.85 3.81 18.00
CA VAL A 70 1.40 5.03 18.67
C VAL A 70 0.37 4.69 19.76
N MET A 71 -0.59 3.81 19.48
CA MET A 71 -1.57 3.40 20.49
C MET A 71 -0.90 2.73 21.70
N ASP A 72 0.15 1.94 21.48
CA ASP A 72 0.95 1.35 22.56
C ASP A 72 1.70 2.41 23.37
N VAL A 73 2.45 3.29 22.70
CA VAL A 73 3.26 4.33 23.35
C VAL A 73 2.40 5.29 24.18
N TYR A 74 1.20 5.60 23.73
CA TYR A 74 0.27 6.51 24.42
C TYR A 74 -0.75 5.78 25.30
N HIS A 75 -0.63 4.45 25.47
CA HIS A 75 -1.51 3.60 26.29
C HIS A 75 -3.00 3.72 25.90
N LEU A 76 -3.29 3.79 24.60
CA LEU A 76 -4.62 3.91 24.04
C LEU A 76 -5.13 2.57 23.51
N SER A 77 -6.45 2.36 23.56
CA SER A 77 -7.08 1.16 23.01
C SER A 77 -7.42 1.30 21.53
N LEU A 78 -7.19 0.27 20.72
CA LEU A 78 -7.66 0.22 19.33
C LEU A 78 -9.20 0.27 19.22
N HIS A 79 -9.92 -0.10 20.28
CA HIS A 79 -11.38 -0.01 20.34
C HIS A 79 -11.89 1.37 20.76
N THR A 80 -10.99 2.36 20.90
CA THR A 80 -11.39 3.76 21.14
C THR A 80 -12.15 4.29 19.93
N ASP A 81 -13.29 4.92 20.18
CA ASP A 81 -14.11 5.59 19.16
C ASP A 81 -13.32 6.73 18.49
N VAL A 82 -13.45 6.86 17.18
CA VAL A 82 -12.80 7.91 16.38
C VAL A 82 -13.12 9.31 16.91
N LYS A 83 -14.34 9.54 17.41
CA LYS A 83 -14.77 10.83 17.98
C LYS A 83 -13.99 11.25 19.23
N TYR A 84 -13.36 10.31 19.93
CA TYR A 84 -12.45 10.65 21.03
C TYR A 84 -11.28 11.52 20.55
N PHE A 85 -10.74 11.21 19.36
CA PHE A 85 -9.64 11.95 18.75
C PHE A 85 -10.11 13.10 17.87
N LEU A 86 -11.25 12.94 17.23
CA LEU A 86 -11.85 13.85 16.25
C LEU A 86 -13.31 14.14 16.65
N PRO A 87 -13.55 15.08 17.61
CA PRO A 87 -14.90 15.32 18.18
C PRO A 87 -15.98 15.69 17.14
N ASP A 88 -15.58 16.35 16.05
CA ASP A 88 -16.48 16.76 14.97
C ASP A 88 -16.74 15.66 13.93
N PHE A 89 -16.10 14.49 14.07
CA PHE A 89 -16.31 13.36 13.16
C PHE A 89 -17.80 12.98 13.13
N PRO A 90 -18.44 12.89 11.95
CA PRO A 90 -19.90 12.85 11.87
C PRO A 90 -20.54 11.50 12.21
N TYR A 91 -19.73 10.46 12.42
CA TYR A 91 -20.21 9.09 12.67
C TYR A 91 -19.89 8.67 14.10
N GLU A 92 -20.78 7.86 14.69
CA GLU A 92 -20.63 7.30 16.04
C GLU A 92 -20.40 5.79 15.99
N GLY A 93 -19.72 5.25 17.00
CA GLY A 93 -19.52 3.81 17.13
C GLY A 93 -18.48 3.23 16.17
N ILE A 94 -17.71 4.05 15.48
CA ILE A 94 -16.57 3.61 14.65
C ILE A 94 -15.30 3.69 15.49
N SER A 95 -14.65 2.55 15.70
CA SER A 95 -13.38 2.46 16.41
C SER A 95 -12.17 2.52 15.47
N VAL A 96 -10.99 2.83 16.01
CA VAL A 96 -9.71 2.73 15.28
C VAL A 96 -9.50 1.33 14.71
N PHE A 97 -9.89 0.28 15.44
CA PHE A 97 -9.80 -1.11 14.97
C PHE A 97 -10.61 -1.33 13.69
N GLN A 98 -11.82 -0.78 13.62
CA GLN A 98 -12.68 -0.93 12.43
C GLN A 98 -12.20 -0.12 11.23
N LEU A 99 -11.44 0.96 11.44
CA LEU A 99 -10.73 1.65 10.34
C LEU A 99 -9.59 0.79 9.80
N LEU A 100 -8.81 0.14 10.68
CA LEU A 100 -7.65 -0.68 10.33
C LEU A 100 -8.03 -1.93 9.54
N ASN A 101 -9.16 -2.56 9.88
CA ASN A 101 -9.58 -3.84 9.31
C ASN A 101 -10.70 -3.74 8.28
N HIS A 102 -11.03 -2.53 7.81
CA HIS A 102 -12.05 -2.28 6.79
C HIS A 102 -13.49 -2.70 7.15
N THR A 103 -13.86 -2.60 8.44
CA THR A 103 -15.23 -2.87 8.90
C THR A 103 -15.96 -1.62 9.39
N SER A 104 -15.48 -0.43 9.05
CA SER A 104 -16.06 0.85 9.49
C SER A 104 -17.36 1.22 8.80
N GLY A 105 -17.56 0.80 7.57
CA GLY A 105 -18.70 1.19 6.71
C GLY A 105 -18.62 2.62 6.18
N LEU A 106 -17.50 3.31 6.33
CA LEU A 106 -17.34 4.68 5.83
C LEU A 106 -17.49 4.75 4.30
N PRO A 107 -18.10 5.84 3.77
CA PRO A 107 -18.13 6.08 2.33
C PRO A 107 -16.74 6.36 1.78
N ASP A 108 -16.53 6.05 0.50
CA ASP A 108 -15.25 6.32 -0.17
C ASP A 108 -15.08 7.82 -0.41
N TYR A 109 -13.95 8.36 0.07
CA TYR A 109 -13.65 9.78 -0.12
C TYR A 109 -13.46 10.15 -1.59
N MET A 110 -12.99 9.22 -2.44
CA MET A 110 -12.77 9.51 -3.86
C MET A 110 -14.07 9.85 -4.57
N GLU A 111 -15.18 9.15 -4.26
CA GLU A 111 -16.51 9.45 -4.79
C GLU A 111 -16.96 10.86 -4.35
N LEU A 112 -16.72 11.24 -3.08
CA LEU A 112 -17.08 12.55 -2.58
C LEU A 112 -16.29 13.66 -3.28
N PHE A 113 -14.99 13.44 -3.55
CA PHE A 113 -14.17 14.42 -4.25
C PHE A 113 -14.53 14.51 -5.74
N GLU A 114 -14.92 13.41 -6.37
CA GLU A 114 -15.38 13.43 -7.75
C GLU A 114 -16.63 14.30 -7.92
N GLU A 115 -17.56 14.23 -6.97
CA GLU A 115 -18.86 14.92 -7.04
C GLU A 115 -18.82 16.36 -6.49
N PHE A 116 -18.08 16.60 -5.38
CA PHE A 116 -18.23 17.85 -4.61
C PHE A 116 -16.97 18.73 -4.55
N TRP A 117 -15.83 18.29 -5.12
CA TRP A 117 -14.57 19.02 -5.00
C TRP A 117 -14.25 19.89 -6.22
N ASP A 118 -13.66 21.07 -5.97
CA ASP A 118 -13.04 21.86 -7.03
C ASP A 118 -11.73 21.17 -7.49
N LYS A 119 -11.78 20.50 -8.64
CA LYS A 119 -10.68 19.69 -9.20
C LYS A 119 -9.44 20.50 -9.57
N THR A 120 -9.49 21.82 -9.47
CA THR A 120 -8.32 22.70 -9.64
C THR A 120 -7.50 22.85 -8.36
N ILE A 121 -8.07 22.46 -7.22
CA ILE A 121 -7.46 22.57 -5.88
C ILE A 121 -6.92 21.20 -5.46
N ILE A 122 -5.64 21.16 -5.10
CA ILE A 122 -5.03 19.94 -4.55
C ILE A 122 -5.50 19.75 -3.11
N ALA A 123 -6.21 18.64 -2.87
CA ALA A 123 -6.76 18.28 -1.58
C ALA A 123 -5.74 17.62 -0.65
N ASP A 124 -5.95 17.73 0.65
CA ASP A 124 -5.21 17.00 1.67
C ASP A 124 -6.14 16.27 2.67
N ASN A 125 -5.56 15.61 3.67
CA ASN A 125 -6.33 14.83 4.65
C ASN A 125 -7.36 15.67 5.43
N SER A 126 -7.10 16.96 5.65
CA SER A 126 -8.03 17.85 6.33
C SER A 126 -9.26 18.16 5.48
N ASP A 127 -9.11 18.17 4.15
CA ASP A 127 -10.21 18.34 3.23
C ASP A 127 -11.10 17.09 3.18
N VAL A 128 -10.52 15.88 3.26
CA VAL A 128 -11.29 14.64 3.39
C VAL A 128 -12.16 14.67 4.64
N LEU A 129 -11.57 14.97 5.80
CA LEU A 129 -12.33 15.11 7.05
C LEU A 129 -13.37 16.24 6.94
N GLY A 130 -13.01 17.37 6.34
CA GLY A 130 -13.90 18.52 6.12
C GLY A 130 -15.13 18.16 5.29
N LEU A 131 -14.98 17.42 4.19
CA LEU A 131 -16.10 16.96 3.36
C LEU A 131 -17.00 15.98 4.12
N LEU A 132 -16.43 15.04 4.87
CA LEU A 132 -17.21 14.12 5.70
C LEU A 132 -18.05 14.89 6.74
N ILE A 133 -17.49 15.89 7.39
CA ILE A 133 -18.19 16.73 8.40
C ILE A 133 -19.28 17.58 7.74
N ALA A 134 -19.00 18.19 6.59
CA ALA A 134 -19.91 19.08 5.91
C ALA A 134 -21.09 18.36 5.27
N LEU A 135 -20.82 17.26 4.57
CA LEU A 135 -21.82 16.54 3.77
C LEU A 135 -22.56 15.45 4.57
N ARG A 136 -21.91 14.86 5.56
CA ARG A 136 -22.41 13.74 6.37
C ARG A 136 -23.03 12.63 5.50
N PRO A 137 -22.28 12.13 4.49
CA PRO A 137 -22.83 11.07 3.65
C PRO A 137 -23.16 9.84 4.49
N LYS A 138 -24.16 9.07 4.05
CA LYS A 138 -24.55 7.85 4.76
C LYS A 138 -23.42 6.82 4.71
N VAL A 139 -23.22 6.11 5.83
CA VAL A 139 -22.37 4.92 5.84
C VAL A 139 -22.96 3.86 4.91
N TYR A 140 -22.11 3.05 4.29
CA TYR A 140 -22.54 1.96 3.42
C TYR A 140 -23.16 0.80 4.22
N PHE A 141 -22.71 0.62 5.47
CA PHE A 141 -23.22 -0.37 6.43
C PHE A 141 -22.83 0.04 7.86
N ASN A 142 -23.45 -0.59 8.85
CA ASN A 142 -23.13 -0.31 10.25
C ASN A 142 -21.73 -0.84 10.64
N PRO A 143 -21.00 -0.17 11.55
CA PRO A 143 -19.67 -0.62 11.97
C PRO A 143 -19.66 -2.08 12.44
N GLY A 144 -18.76 -2.88 11.86
CA GLY A 144 -18.62 -4.30 12.14
C GLY A 144 -19.63 -5.23 11.46
N GLU A 145 -20.59 -4.70 10.69
CA GLU A 145 -21.62 -5.51 10.01
C GLU A 145 -21.03 -6.37 8.91
N ARG A 146 -20.12 -5.81 8.10
CA ARG A 146 -19.41 -6.53 7.03
C ARG A 146 -18.02 -5.98 6.83
N TRP A 147 -17.26 -6.63 5.97
CA TRP A 147 -15.97 -6.16 5.47
C TRP A 147 -16.14 -5.53 4.08
N ASP A 148 -15.56 -4.35 3.90
CA ASP A 148 -15.51 -3.67 2.61
C ASP A 148 -14.27 -2.75 2.58
N TYR A 149 -13.40 -2.96 1.61
CA TYR A 149 -12.14 -2.22 1.52
C TYR A 149 -12.38 -0.71 1.44
N CYS A 150 -11.79 0.04 2.35
CA CYS A 150 -12.11 1.45 2.54
C CYS A 150 -10.84 2.31 2.66
N ASN A 151 -10.53 3.12 1.64
CA ASN A 151 -9.42 4.06 1.67
C ASN A 151 -9.64 5.18 2.68
N THR A 152 -10.87 5.67 2.82
CA THR A 152 -11.25 6.72 3.80
C THR A 152 -10.81 6.36 5.20
N GLY A 153 -10.95 5.10 5.60
CA GLY A 153 -10.51 4.63 6.92
C GLY A 153 -9.03 4.93 7.17
N TYR A 154 -8.17 4.66 6.20
CA TYR A 154 -6.72 4.87 6.31
C TYR A 154 -6.31 6.35 6.26
N VAL A 155 -7.05 7.18 5.55
CA VAL A 155 -6.88 8.64 5.59
C VAL A 155 -7.21 9.16 7.00
N ILE A 156 -8.33 8.72 7.60
CA ILE A 156 -8.72 9.10 8.97
C ILE A 156 -7.70 8.58 10.00
N LEU A 157 -7.13 7.38 9.82
CA LEU A 157 -6.03 6.89 10.67
C LEU A 157 -4.81 7.83 10.63
N ALA A 158 -4.44 8.35 9.47
CA ALA A 158 -3.35 9.33 9.37
C ALA A 158 -3.67 10.63 10.12
N VAL A 159 -4.91 11.14 10.02
CA VAL A 159 -5.35 12.32 10.79
C VAL A 159 -5.31 12.04 12.30
N ILE A 160 -5.75 10.88 12.75
CA ILE A 160 -5.69 10.47 14.17
C ILE A 160 -4.24 10.40 14.65
N LEU A 161 -3.33 9.83 13.85
CA LEU A 161 -1.91 9.78 14.18
C LEU A 161 -1.32 11.19 14.39
N GLU A 162 -1.64 12.13 13.51
CA GLU A 162 -1.22 13.53 13.66
C GLU A 162 -1.79 14.16 14.93
N LYS A 163 -3.06 13.89 15.21
CA LYS A 163 -3.75 14.43 16.40
C LYS A 163 -3.16 13.91 17.71
N ILE A 164 -2.82 12.62 17.79
CA ILE A 164 -2.24 12.03 19.00
C ILE A 164 -0.81 12.49 19.20
N THR A 165 -0.02 12.54 18.14
CA THR A 165 1.44 12.74 18.25
C THR A 165 1.88 14.19 18.16
N GLY A 166 1.07 15.05 17.55
CA GLY A 166 1.44 16.43 17.22
C GLY A 166 2.46 16.54 16.07
N PHE A 167 2.84 15.42 15.44
CA PHE A 167 3.73 15.38 14.27
C PHE A 167 2.88 15.23 13.00
N SER A 168 3.39 15.70 11.85
CA SER A 168 2.80 15.37 10.55
C SER A 168 2.90 13.86 10.26
N PHE A 169 1.98 13.31 9.46
CA PHE A 169 1.97 11.89 9.12
C PHE A 169 3.32 11.40 8.56
N PRO A 170 4.00 12.14 7.63
CA PRO A 170 5.36 11.77 7.19
C PRO A 170 6.38 11.71 8.35
N GLU A 171 6.29 12.62 9.33
CA GLU A 171 7.18 12.62 10.49
C GLU A 171 6.88 11.46 11.44
N VAL A 172 5.61 11.07 11.59
CA VAL A 172 5.21 9.88 12.35
C VAL A 172 5.85 8.63 11.75
N LEU A 173 5.66 8.37 10.45
CA LEU A 173 6.28 7.20 9.80
C LEU A 173 7.81 7.24 9.89
N LYS A 174 8.41 8.40 9.65
CA LYS A 174 9.85 8.60 9.77
C LYS A 174 10.38 8.30 11.18
N LYS A 175 9.65 8.75 12.22
CA LYS A 175 10.06 8.59 13.63
C LYS A 175 9.91 7.16 14.12
N TYR A 176 8.80 6.50 13.79
CA TYR A 176 8.44 5.21 14.38
C TYR A 176 8.84 4.01 13.52
N ILE A 177 9.12 4.22 12.22
CA ILE A 177 9.45 3.14 11.28
C ILE A 177 10.75 3.40 10.54
N PHE A 178 10.80 4.44 9.67
CA PHE A 178 11.88 4.54 8.69
C PHE A 178 13.26 4.77 9.32
N ARG A 179 13.35 5.67 10.30
CA ARG A 179 14.63 5.91 11.01
C ARG A 179 15.09 4.72 11.85
N PRO A 180 14.26 4.10 12.70
CA PRO A 180 14.65 2.94 13.48
C PRO A 180 15.16 1.77 12.63
N LEU A 181 14.60 1.61 11.42
CA LEU A 181 14.98 0.55 10.47
C LEU A 181 16.10 0.95 9.50
N ASP A 182 16.56 2.21 9.53
CA ASP A 182 17.52 2.76 8.56
C ASP A 182 17.05 2.69 7.10
N MET A 183 15.72 2.82 6.87
CA MET A 183 15.10 2.88 5.54
C MET A 183 15.31 4.27 4.92
N LYS A 184 16.48 4.48 4.34
CA LYS A 184 16.96 5.82 3.91
C LYS A 184 16.26 6.34 2.65
N ASN A 185 15.74 5.44 1.83
CA ASN A 185 15.11 5.76 0.55
C ASN A 185 13.58 5.61 0.62
N THR A 186 13.02 5.52 1.83
CA THR A 186 11.58 5.42 2.06
C THR A 186 11.06 6.70 2.67
N MET A 187 10.00 7.25 2.08
CA MET A 187 9.40 8.51 2.50
C MET A 187 7.95 8.62 2.05
N VAL A 188 7.19 9.45 2.74
CA VAL A 188 5.93 9.97 2.19
C VAL A 188 6.30 11.15 1.31
N TYR A 189 6.09 11.01 0.02
CA TYR A 189 6.49 12.00 -0.96
C TYR A 189 5.30 12.56 -1.74
N ASN A 190 5.35 13.85 -1.90
CA ASN A 190 4.35 14.61 -2.63
C ASN A 190 5.04 15.58 -3.58
N ARG A 191 5.22 15.15 -4.83
CA ARG A 191 5.90 15.92 -5.87
C ARG A 191 5.19 17.22 -6.25
N ARG A 192 3.90 17.37 -5.93
CA ARG A 192 3.11 18.54 -6.33
C ARG A 192 3.11 19.64 -5.27
N LYS A 193 3.00 19.27 -3.99
CA LYS A 193 2.97 20.24 -2.89
C LYS A 193 4.38 20.72 -2.48
N LYS A 194 5.36 19.81 -2.52
CA LYS A 194 6.77 20.10 -2.21
C LYS A 194 7.66 19.35 -3.19
N PRO A 195 7.79 19.85 -4.42
CA PRO A 195 8.67 19.23 -5.39
C PRO A 195 10.10 19.23 -4.85
N GLN A 196 10.65 18.05 -4.68
CA GLN A 196 12.06 17.82 -4.36
C GLN A 196 12.63 16.84 -5.37
N LEU A 197 13.87 17.01 -5.71
CA LEU A 197 14.55 16.06 -6.57
C LEU A 197 14.79 14.77 -5.77
N ILE A 198 14.12 13.69 -6.16
CA ILE A 198 14.43 12.35 -5.69
C ILE A 198 15.28 11.69 -6.77
N PRO A 199 16.55 11.35 -6.47
CA PRO A 199 17.36 10.59 -7.42
C PRO A 199 16.67 9.28 -7.80
N ASP A 200 16.73 8.91 -9.07
CA ASP A 200 16.16 7.66 -9.60
C ASP A 200 14.67 7.44 -9.31
N TYR A 201 13.87 8.53 -9.28
CA TYR A 201 12.42 8.41 -9.13
C TYR A 201 11.78 7.76 -10.35
N ALA A 202 11.04 6.69 -10.14
CA ALA A 202 10.28 5.99 -11.17
C ALA A 202 8.92 6.67 -11.36
N PHE A 203 8.77 7.47 -12.42
CA PHE A 203 7.50 8.11 -12.75
C PHE A 203 6.51 7.09 -13.30
N GLY A 204 5.33 7.02 -12.71
CA GLY A 204 4.23 6.20 -13.20
C GLY A 204 3.70 6.74 -14.52
N VAL A 205 3.44 5.83 -15.48
CA VAL A 205 2.85 6.17 -16.77
C VAL A 205 1.70 5.23 -17.10
N SER A 206 0.65 5.77 -17.71
CA SER A 206 -0.50 5.03 -18.24
C SER A 206 -0.58 5.19 -19.76
N SER A 207 -1.23 4.25 -20.43
CA SER A 207 -1.54 4.37 -21.85
C SER A 207 -2.76 5.27 -22.05
N ASP A 208 -2.57 6.39 -22.72
CA ASP A 208 -3.67 7.27 -23.12
C ASP A 208 -4.60 6.51 -24.08
N PRO A 209 -5.88 6.31 -23.75
CA PRO A 209 -6.80 5.53 -24.56
C PRO A 209 -7.11 6.15 -25.92
N GLU A 210 -6.95 7.48 -26.09
CA GLU A 210 -7.21 8.15 -27.35
C GLU A 210 -6.04 8.02 -28.33
N THR A 211 -4.81 7.99 -27.82
CA THR A 211 -3.60 8.04 -28.68
C THR A 211 -2.75 6.78 -28.62
N GLY A 212 -2.96 5.90 -27.64
CA GLY A 212 -2.13 4.71 -27.36
C GLY A 212 -0.72 5.06 -26.86
N LYS A 213 -0.43 6.34 -26.57
CA LYS A 213 0.89 6.77 -26.09
C LYS A 213 0.95 6.73 -24.57
N LEU A 214 2.14 6.40 -24.04
CA LEU A 214 2.40 6.51 -22.62
C LEU A 214 2.50 7.99 -22.22
N LYS A 215 1.77 8.34 -21.17
CA LYS A 215 1.71 9.69 -20.58
C LYS A 215 1.74 9.60 -19.06
N LEU A 216 2.06 10.71 -18.39
CA LEU A 216 1.80 10.83 -16.96
C LEU A 216 0.28 10.82 -16.74
N PRO A 217 -0.24 10.03 -15.79
CA PRO A 217 -1.68 9.83 -15.61
C PRO A 217 -2.49 11.11 -15.47
N ASP A 218 -1.99 12.07 -14.71
CA ASP A 218 -2.63 13.38 -14.50
C ASP A 218 -2.78 14.24 -15.76
N THR A 219 -2.20 13.81 -16.90
CA THR A 219 -2.36 14.45 -18.22
C THR A 219 -3.30 13.68 -19.14
N ILE A 220 -3.91 12.59 -18.64
CA ILE A 220 -4.85 11.73 -19.37
C ILE A 220 -6.27 12.09 -18.94
N LYS A 221 -7.15 12.30 -19.94
CA LYS A 221 -8.56 12.57 -19.70
C LYS A 221 -9.22 11.41 -18.94
N GLY A 222 -9.86 11.73 -17.82
CA GLY A 222 -10.50 10.76 -16.92
C GLY A 222 -9.60 10.31 -15.76
N GLU A 223 -8.30 10.66 -15.78
CA GLU A 223 -7.37 10.39 -14.67
C GLU A 223 -6.95 11.69 -13.94
N GLU A 224 -7.69 12.79 -14.10
CA GLU A 224 -7.39 14.08 -13.48
C GLU A 224 -7.38 14.02 -11.94
N TYR A 225 -8.08 13.04 -11.35
CA TYR A 225 -8.08 12.82 -9.90
C TYR A 225 -6.67 12.53 -9.35
N VAL A 226 -5.78 11.99 -10.15
CA VAL A 226 -4.36 11.82 -9.80
C VAL A 226 -3.69 13.15 -9.46
N TYR A 227 -4.16 14.26 -10.03
CA TYR A 227 -3.66 15.60 -9.72
C TYR A 227 -4.17 16.09 -8.37
N TYR A 228 -5.47 16.14 -8.16
CA TYR A 228 -6.04 16.81 -6.99
C TYR A 228 -6.08 15.93 -5.74
N LEU A 229 -5.96 14.59 -5.84
CA LEU A 229 -5.91 13.69 -4.69
C LEU A 229 -4.48 13.32 -4.25
N HIS A 230 -3.45 13.76 -4.97
CA HIS A 230 -2.06 13.30 -4.78
C HIS A 230 -1.47 13.60 -3.39
N VAL A 231 -2.06 14.49 -2.61
CA VAL A 231 -1.55 14.90 -1.29
C VAL A 231 -2.23 14.17 -0.14
N ILE A 232 -3.30 13.44 -0.42
CA ILE A 232 -4.01 12.62 0.56
C ILE A 232 -3.10 11.45 0.96
N GLN A 233 -2.97 11.20 2.26
CA GLN A 233 -1.99 10.30 2.86
C GLN A 233 -2.65 9.32 3.81
N GLY A 234 -1.99 8.18 4.04
CA GLY A 234 -2.43 7.14 4.97
C GLY A 234 -2.85 5.87 4.24
N ASP A 235 -3.61 6.00 3.17
CA ASP A 235 -4.05 4.92 2.29
C ASP A 235 -3.08 4.62 1.15
N GLY A 236 -2.23 5.61 0.81
CA GLY A 236 -1.21 5.58 -0.25
C GLY A 236 -0.05 6.55 0.04
N THR A 237 0.72 6.88 -0.97
CA THR A 237 1.78 7.93 -0.99
C THR A 237 3.09 7.63 -0.25
N VAL A 238 3.29 6.44 0.31
CA VAL A 238 4.63 5.99 0.68
C VAL A 238 5.39 5.66 -0.60
N ASN A 239 6.63 6.12 -0.67
CA ASN A 239 7.55 5.83 -1.77
C ASN A 239 8.74 5.07 -1.22
N SER A 240 9.20 4.03 -1.92
CA SER A 240 10.27 3.16 -1.42
C SER A 240 11.06 2.49 -2.53
N THR A 241 12.06 1.71 -2.15
CA THR A 241 12.91 0.88 -3.00
C THR A 241 12.77 -0.59 -2.63
N LEU A 242 13.28 -1.50 -3.49
CA LEU A 242 13.35 -2.93 -3.17
C LEU A 242 14.10 -3.22 -1.87
N ASP A 243 15.22 -2.52 -1.65
CA ASP A 243 16.07 -2.76 -0.49
C ASP A 243 15.41 -2.34 0.82
N ASP A 244 14.77 -1.18 0.83
CA ASP A 244 14.07 -0.71 2.03
C ASP A 244 12.86 -1.58 2.34
N LEU A 245 12.11 -2.06 1.34
CA LEU A 245 11.03 -3.02 1.55
C LEU A 245 11.53 -4.38 2.07
N LEU A 246 12.70 -4.84 1.63
CA LEU A 246 13.32 -6.04 2.20
C LEU A 246 13.73 -5.82 3.67
N ILE A 247 14.25 -4.64 4.02
CA ILE A 247 14.54 -4.25 5.41
C ILE A 247 13.24 -4.30 6.25
N TRP A 248 12.15 -3.73 5.72
CA TRP A 248 10.83 -3.75 6.35
C TRP A 248 10.33 -5.19 6.60
N ASN A 249 10.35 -6.04 5.58
CA ASN A 249 9.91 -7.43 5.70
C ASN A 249 10.75 -8.22 6.74
N ASN A 250 12.07 -8.01 6.76
CA ASN A 250 12.92 -8.65 7.76
C ASN A 250 12.66 -8.13 9.18
N ALA A 251 12.36 -6.84 9.34
CA ALA A 251 12.01 -6.27 10.64
C ALA A 251 10.73 -6.88 11.20
N ILE A 252 9.75 -7.19 10.35
CA ILE A 252 8.54 -7.94 10.73
C ILE A 252 8.89 -9.36 11.17
N LEU A 253 9.69 -10.10 10.39
CA LEU A 253 10.11 -11.47 10.74
C LEU A 253 10.93 -11.55 12.03
N GLU A 254 11.74 -10.53 12.29
CA GLU A 254 12.62 -10.44 13.45
C GLU A 254 11.96 -9.79 14.66
N GLN A 255 10.70 -9.34 14.52
CA GLN A 255 9.93 -8.64 15.57
C GLN A 255 10.67 -7.42 16.14
N TYR A 256 11.46 -6.75 15.30
CA TYR A 256 12.43 -5.74 15.76
C TYR A 256 11.79 -4.45 16.29
N LEU A 257 10.64 -4.03 15.73
CA LEU A 257 9.98 -2.77 16.11
C LEU A 257 8.73 -2.94 16.94
N VAL A 258 8.14 -4.13 16.94
CA VAL A 258 6.82 -4.41 17.51
C VAL A 258 6.89 -5.71 18.30
N ASP A 259 6.30 -5.70 19.47
CA ASP A 259 6.11 -6.90 20.27
C ASP A 259 5.25 -7.93 19.52
N GLU A 260 5.50 -9.23 19.75
CA GLU A 260 4.80 -10.36 19.14
C GLU A 260 3.27 -10.19 19.18
N LYS A 261 2.73 -9.72 20.32
CA LYS A 261 1.29 -9.49 20.51
C LYS A 261 0.65 -8.56 19.46
N TYR A 262 1.42 -7.61 18.92
CA TYR A 262 0.91 -6.70 17.88
C TYR A 262 0.99 -7.31 16.49
N LEU A 263 2.04 -8.13 16.23
CA LEU A 263 2.14 -8.89 14.99
C LEU A 263 1.03 -9.92 14.91
N ASP A 264 0.75 -10.63 16.01
CA ASP A 264 -0.37 -11.57 16.09
C ASP A 264 -1.67 -10.85 15.74
N LEU A 265 -1.92 -9.69 16.35
CA LEU A 265 -3.12 -8.90 16.08
C LEU A 265 -3.17 -8.38 14.63
N MET A 266 -2.02 -7.98 14.04
CA MET A 266 -1.95 -7.52 12.66
C MET A 266 -2.30 -8.61 11.65
N PHE A 267 -1.97 -9.86 11.97
CA PHE A 267 -2.14 -11.01 11.07
C PHE A 267 -3.32 -11.91 11.47
N GLU A 268 -4.15 -11.47 12.41
CA GLU A 268 -5.40 -12.14 12.74
C GLU A 268 -6.47 -11.78 11.70
N PRO A 269 -7.17 -12.78 11.11
CA PRO A 269 -8.23 -12.50 10.16
C PRO A 269 -9.36 -11.67 10.77
N THR A 270 -9.88 -10.73 10.00
CA THR A 270 -11.03 -9.93 10.40
C THR A 270 -12.27 -10.79 10.57
N VAL A 271 -13.01 -10.57 11.65
CA VAL A 271 -14.29 -11.22 11.91
C VAL A 271 -15.35 -10.13 12.09
N ASN A 272 -16.46 -10.23 11.36
CA ASN A 272 -17.58 -9.31 11.52
C ASN A 272 -18.50 -9.69 12.71
N ASN A 273 -19.50 -8.86 12.98
CA ASN A 273 -20.43 -9.06 14.10
C ASN A 273 -21.26 -10.37 13.98
N GLU A 274 -21.35 -10.97 12.80
CA GLU A 274 -22.07 -12.24 12.53
C GLU A 274 -21.13 -13.46 12.60
N GLY A 275 -19.84 -13.25 12.86
CA GLY A 275 -18.83 -14.32 12.91
C GLY A 275 -18.28 -14.73 11.55
N GLN A 276 -18.56 -13.98 10.48
CA GLN A 276 -17.97 -14.23 9.17
C GLN A 276 -16.51 -13.78 9.16
N VAL A 277 -15.64 -14.64 8.62
CA VAL A 277 -14.19 -14.41 8.59
C VAL A 277 -13.75 -13.89 7.22
N PHE A 278 -12.90 -12.87 7.20
CA PHE A 278 -12.33 -12.27 6.01
C PHE A 278 -10.80 -12.35 6.06
N PRO A 279 -10.13 -12.69 4.94
CA PRO A 279 -8.68 -12.87 4.91
C PRO A 279 -7.93 -11.52 4.85
N TYR A 280 -8.22 -10.64 5.78
CA TYR A 280 -7.58 -9.34 5.95
C TYR A 280 -7.36 -9.06 7.44
N GLY A 281 -6.14 -8.67 7.79
CA GLY A 281 -5.78 -8.29 9.15
C GLY A 281 -5.80 -6.77 9.36
N LEU A 282 -4.82 -6.23 10.06
CA LEU A 282 -4.66 -4.78 10.22
C LEU A 282 -3.65 -4.26 9.19
N GLY A 283 -4.14 -3.85 8.02
CA GLY A 283 -3.32 -3.33 6.92
C GLY A 283 -2.65 -4.40 6.06
N TRP A 284 -3.02 -5.65 6.20
CA TRP A 284 -2.46 -6.77 5.45
C TRP A 284 -3.53 -7.69 4.91
N GLU A 285 -3.41 -8.07 3.66
CA GLU A 285 -4.10 -9.22 3.08
C GLU A 285 -3.45 -10.51 3.61
N LEU A 286 -4.26 -11.52 3.90
CA LEU A 286 -3.82 -12.78 4.48
C LEU A 286 -4.03 -13.92 3.50
N GLY A 287 -3.00 -14.75 3.34
CA GLY A 287 -3.04 -15.92 2.48
C GLY A 287 -2.43 -17.14 3.16
N GLU A 288 -2.80 -18.31 2.67
CA GLU A 288 -2.20 -19.56 3.08
C GLU A 288 -2.02 -20.47 1.87
N LYS A 289 -0.83 -21.06 1.74
CA LYS A 289 -0.58 -22.08 0.72
C LYS A 289 -0.99 -23.47 1.21
N LYS A 290 -1.24 -24.39 0.28
CA LYS A 290 -1.66 -25.79 0.57
C LYS A 290 -0.74 -26.56 1.53
N ASN A 291 0.51 -26.13 1.70
CA ASN A 291 1.47 -26.72 2.61
C ASN A 291 1.48 -26.07 4.01
N GLY A 292 0.52 -25.20 4.31
CA GLY A 292 0.43 -24.46 5.57
C GLY A 292 1.37 -23.25 5.66
N GLU A 293 1.98 -22.83 4.55
CA GLU A 293 2.80 -21.62 4.50
C GLU A 293 1.91 -20.37 4.59
N LYS A 294 2.01 -19.64 5.69
CA LYS A 294 1.26 -18.40 5.92
C LYS A 294 1.90 -17.25 5.15
N GLN A 295 1.07 -16.50 4.46
CA GLN A 295 1.44 -15.33 3.68
C GLN A 295 0.74 -14.09 4.22
N VAL A 296 1.49 -13.01 4.38
CA VAL A 296 0.95 -11.67 4.57
C VAL A 296 1.44 -10.81 3.41
N TYR A 297 0.54 -10.05 2.78
CA TYR A 297 0.89 -9.29 1.60
C TYR A 297 -0.02 -8.08 1.45
N HIS A 298 0.34 -7.18 0.57
CA HIS A 298 -0.56 -6.16 0.06
C HIS A 298 -0.24 -5.87 -1.41
N THR A 299 -1.28 -5.69 -2.21
CA THR A 299 -1.18 -5.13 -3.56
C THR A 299 -1.34 -3.62 -3.50
N GLY A 300 -0.81 -2.92 -4.49
CA GLY A 300 -0.97 -1.48 -4.64
C GLY A 300 -1.29 -1.11 -6.07
N GLY A 301 -2.43 -0.49 -6.30
CA GLY A 301 -2.86 0.06 -7.59
C GLY A 301 -3.07 1.56 -7.48
N TRP A 302 -2.44 2.30 -8.39
CA TRP A 302 -2.67 3.73 -8.64
C TRP A 302 -2.34 4.01 -10.10
N PRO A 303 -2.99 4.95 -10.78
CA PRO A 303 -2.66 5.22 -12.18
C PRO A 303 -1.16 5.39 -12.40
N GLY A 304 -0.60 4.55 -13.26
CA GLY A 304 0.84 4.47 -13.52
C GLY A 304 1.63 3.54 -12.60
N TYR A 305 1.03 2.95 -11.57
CA TYR A 305 1.73 2.07 -10.65
C TYR A 305 0.95 0.79 -10.35
N PHE A 306 1.68 -0.33 -10.34
CA PHE A 306 1.25 -1.58 -9.73
C PHE A 306 2.37 -2.09 -8.83
N THR A 307 2.07 -2.33 -7.56
CA THR A 307 3.06 -2.77 -6.57
C THR A 307 2.57 -3.98 -5.80
N TYR A 308 3.50 -4.78 -5.34
CA TYR A 308 3.23 -5.95 -4.52
C TYR A 308 4.36 -6.16 -3.52
N ASN A 309 4.01 -6.32 -2.27
CA ASN A 309 4.93 -6.71 -1.21
C ASN A 309 4.34 -7.88 -0.45
N SER A 310 5.02 -8.99 -0.47
CA SER A 310 4.59 -10.24 0.17
C SER A 310 5.68 -10.82 1.03
N LEU A 311 5.28 -11.36 2.17
CA LEU A 311 6.12 -12.01 3.15
C LEU A 311 5.50 -13.36 3.55
N TYR A 312 6.26 -14.43 3.39
CA TYR A 312 5.91 -15.77 3.82
C TYR A 312 6.51 -16.04 5.20
N LEU A 313 5.66 -16.15 6.21
CA LEU A 313 6.07 -16.06 7.62
C LEU A 313 6.90 -17.27 8.08
N ASN A 314 6.62 -18.47 7.57
CA ASN A 314 7.31 -19.68 8.00
C ASN A 314 8.69 -19.80 7.32
N SER A 315 8.76 -19.62 6.00
CA SER A 315 10.01 -19.72 5.23
C SER A 315 10.87 -18.46 5.30
N GLY A 316 10.27 -17.31 5.59
CA GLY A 316 10.93 -16.01 5.52
C GLY A 316 11.18 -15.53 4.08
N ILE A 317 10.43 -16.07 3.11
CA ILE A 317 10.54 -15.63 1.71
C ILE A 317 9.79 -14.30 1.55
N SER A 318 10.45 -13.33 0.92
CA SER A 318 9.85 -12.08 0.46
C SER A 318 9.77 -12.07 -1.06
N VAL A 319 8.63 -11.63 -1.60
CA VAL A 319 8.43 -11.36 -3.02
C VAL A 319 7.98 -9.92 -3.17
N ILE A 320 8.79 -9.11 -3.85
CA ILE A 320 8.55 -7.67 -4.01
C ILE A 320 8.53 -7.35 -5.50
N LEU A 321 7.49 -6.64 -5.95
CA LEU A 321 7.37 -6.12 -7.31
C LEU A 321 6.97 -4.64 -7.24
N LEU A 322 7.71 -3.80 -7.96
CA LEU A 322 7.46 -2.37 -8.10
C LEU A 322 7.40 -2.05 -9.60
N CYS A 323 6.22 -1.75 -10.10
CA CYS A 323 5.97 -1.45 -11.52
C CYS A 323 5.51 0.00 -11.66
N ASN A 324 6.10 0.74 -12.63
CA ASN A 324 5.71 2.11 -12.96
C ASN A 324 5.10 2.24 -14.37
N LYS A 325 4.69 1.11 -14.94
CA LYS A 325 3.92 0.99 -16.18
C LYS A 325 3.03 -0.25 -16.07
N PRO A 326 1.93 -0.18 -15.32
CA PRO A 326 1.01 -1.30 -15.14
C PRO A 326 0.43 -1.78 -16.47
N ASP A 327 0.01 -3.03 -16.49
CA ASP A 327 -0.65 -3.70 -17.61
C ASP A 327 -2.09 -4.06 -17.23
N SER A 328 -2.72 -4.96 -17.94
CA SER A 328 -4.01 -5.50 -17.55
C SER A 328 -3.91 -6.39 -16.30
N GLU A 329 -4.99 -6.48 -15.55
CA GLU A 329 -5.08 -7.30 -14.34
C GLU A 329 -4.68 -8.77 -14.58
N ASP A 330 -5.04 -9.34 -15.75
CA ASP A 330 -4.64 -10.71 -16.11
C ASP A 330 -3.12 -10.86 -16.21
N VAL A 331 -2.43 -9.87 -16.81
CA VAL A 331 -0.97 -9.87 -16.96
C VAL A 331 -0.29 -9.71 -15.60
N GLU A 332 -0.83 -8.83 -14.76
CA GLU A 332 -0.34 -8.60 -13.40
C GLU A 332 -0.49 -9.85 -12.54
N ASN A 333 -1.65 -10.48 -12.57
CA ASN A 333 -1.91 -11.74 -11.85
C ASN A 333 -1.01 -12.88 -12.35
N GLU A 334 -0.81 -13.03 -13.66
CA GLU A 334 0.13 -14.01 -14.19
C GLU A 334 1.58 -13.71 -13.74
N MET A 335 1.96 -12.43 -13.69
CA MET A 335 3.29 -12.02 -13.22
C MET A 335 3.50 -12.39 -11.74
N LEU A 336 2.54 -12.10 -10.86
CA LEU A 336 2.59 -12.50 -9.46
C LEU A 336 2.71 -14.02 -9.31
N GLN A 337 1.94 -14.79 -10.09
CA GLN A 337 2.03 -16.25 -10.08
C GLN A 337 3.43 -16.75 -10.49
N LYS A 338 4.05 -16.13 -11.53
CA LYS A 338 5.41 -16.49 -11.97
C LYS A 338 6.46 -16.19 -10.90
N LEU A 339 6.30 -15.08 -10.20
CA LEU A 339 7.18 -14.71 -9.09
C LEU A 339 7.09 -15.71 -7.94
N GLU A 340 5.89 -16.12 -7.56
CA GLU A 340 5.68 -17.12 -6.52
C GLU A 340 6.21 -18.50 -6.93
N ASP A 341 5.97 -18.92 -8.18
CA ASP A 341 6.53 -20.17 -8.72
C ASP A 341 8.07 -20.14 -8.68
N ALA A 342 8.68 -18.98 -8.98
CA ALA A 342 10.11 -18.80 -8.90
C ALA A 342 10.62 -18.83 -7.45
N ALA A 343 9.92 -18.20 -6.52
CA ALA A 343 10.28 -18.16 -5.11
C ALA A 343 10.29 -19.54 -4.44
N PHE A 344 9.39 -20.44 -4.85
CA PHE A 344 9.24 -21.76 -4.23
C PHE A 344 9.76 -22.92 -5.09
N GLY A 345 10.28 -22.65 -6.28
CA GLY A 345 10.84 -23.68 -7.16
C GLY A 345 9.85 -24.73 -7.66
N LYS A 346 8.54 -24.47 -7.59
CA LYS A 346 7.46 -25.42 -7.92
C LYS A 346 6.41 -24.79 -8.83
N LYS A 347 5.86 -25.61 -9.73
CA LYS A 347 4.58 -25.32 -10.40
C LYS A 347 3.45 -25.55 -9.38
N SER A 348 3.00 -24.55 -8.68
CA SER A 348 1.82 -24.61 -7.83
C SER A 348 0.66 -23.87 -8.47
N PRO A 349 -0.52 -24.46 -8.67
CA PRO A 349 -1.69 -23.73 -9.13
C PRO A 349 -2.22 -22.85 -8.00
N ARG A 350 -2.41 -21.56 -8.27
CA ARG A 350 -3.20 -20.67 -7.38
C ARG A 350 -4.63 -21.15 -7.30
N THR A 351 -5.18 -21.19 -6.12
CA THR A 351 -6.63 -21.11 -5.94
C THR A 351 -6.95 -19.62 -5.69
N LEU A 352 -7.40 -18.94 -6.72
CA LEU A 352 -8.00 -17.61 -6.57
C LEU A 352 -9.30 -17.81 -5.78
N TYR A 353 -9.42 -17.18 -4.65
CA TYR A 353 -10.69 -17.03 -3.97
C TYR A 353 -11.48 -15.97 -4.73
N SER A 354 -12.56 -16.40 -5.39
CA SER A 354 -13.60 -15.55 -5.95
C SER A 354 -14.55 -15.06 -4.87
#